data_6c7329d6ec77d96570d4d5c6fb1ef927
#
_entry.id   6c7329d6ec77d96570d4d5c6fb1ef927
#
_cell.length_a   1.000
_cell.length_b   1.000
_cell.length_c   1.000
_cell.angle_alpha   90.00
_cell.angle_beta   90.00
_cell.angle_gamma   90.00
#
_symmetry.space_group_name_H-M   'P 1'
#
loop_
_entity.id
_entity.type
_entity.pdbx_description
1 polymer ?
#
loop_
_entity_poly.entity_id
_entity_poly.type
_entity_poly.pdbx_seq_one_letter_code
_entity_poly.pdbx_strand_id
1 'polypeptide(L)'
;PVRRVEIPKPDGGVRKLGIPTVIDRTIQQAITQELVPIYEPLFADGSFGYRPGRSAKDAIQKVKEYAEQGYTYAVSLDLSKYFDTLNHEILLNLLRKNVKDERVVQLIKRYLKSGVMENGVVMETEEGSPQGGNLSPLLANIYLNEFDQEFLKRGVPCVRYADDIVLLAKSKRASERLLESSTKYLEEKLKLTVNRKKSRTVSVFAIRNFKYLGFALGRNGTGIYVRVHPKSWRKFKSRQKELSSRKRCQSIKPSLEKIKIYARGWLNYYGIASMKNNIEEINGWLYHRIRMCIWKQWKLPKTKKRNLIKMGVHEYYANMAANCR
;
A
#
# COMPACT_ATOMS: atom_id res chain seq x y z
N PRO A 1 28.31 -2.40 1.86
CA PRO A 1 27.37 -1.37 2.36
C PRO A 1 26.37 -0.95 1.28
N VAL A 2 25.15 -0.55 1.68
CA VAL A 2 24.13 -0.03 0.76
C VAL A 2 24.22 1.50 0.69
N ARG A 3 24.01 2.07 -0.52
CA ARG A 3 23.95 3.51 -0.69
C ARG A 3 22.65 4.08 -0.16
N ARG A 4 22.71 5.01 0.78
CA ARG A 4 21.56 5.71 1.34
C ARG A 4 20.92 6.65 0.32
N VAL A 5 19.59 6.58 0.18
CA VAL A 5 18.78 7.52 -0.59
C VAL A 5 17.56 7.91 0.24
N GLU A 6 17.26 9.19 0.29
CA GLU A 6 16.12 9.71 1.01
C GLU A 6 14.96 10.04 0.06
N ILE A 7 13.77 9.53 0.37
CA ILE A 7 12.54 9.81 -0.37
C ILE A 7 11.53 10.50 0.54
N PRO A 8 10.99 11.67 0.16
CA PRO A 8 9.99 12.38 0.96
C PRO A 8 8.70 11.55 1.08
N LYS A 9 8.14 11.48 2.29
CA LYS A 9 6.83 10.87 2.55
C LYS A 9 5.70 11.86 2.23
N PRO A 10 4.52 11.38 1.79
CA PRO A 10 3.37 12.24 1.50
C PRO A 10 2.78 12.99 2.71
N ASP A 11 3.04 12.49 3.91
CA ASP A 11 2.57 13.02 5.21
C ASP A 11 3.63 13.86 5.93
N GLY A 12 4.72 14.20 5.24
CA GLY A 12 5.91 14.83 5.82
C GLY A 12 6.87 13.79 6.38
N GLY A 13 8.14 14.18 6.52
CA GLY A 13 9.21 13.27 6.91
C GLY A 13 9.86 12.56 5.71
N VAL A 14 10.82 11.70 6.02
CA VAL A 14 11.69 11.06 5.03
C VAL A 14 11.64 9.54 5.19
N ARG A 15 11.68 8.82 4.08
CA ARG A 15 11.93 7.38 4.05
C ARG A 15 13.35 7.15 3.58
N LYS A 16 14.15 6.51 4.42
CA LYS A 16 15.53 6.17 4.12
C LYS A 16 15.59 4.82 3.41
N LEU A 17 16.00 4.81 2.14
CA LEU A 17 16.24 3.59 1.37
C LEU A 17 17.73 3.28 1.34
N GLY A 18 18.06 1.97 1.32
CA GLY A 18 19.42 1.49 1.09
C GLY A 18 19.49 0.76 -0.24
N ILE A 19 20.22 1.29 -1.20
CA ILE A 19 20.36 0.67 -2.53
C ILE A 19 21.63 -0.19 -2.55
N PRO A 20 21.53 -1.54 -2.62
CA PRO A 20 22.66 -2.42 -2.77
C PRO A 20 23.31 -2.27 -4.16
N THR A 21 24.54 -2.75 -4.31
CA THR A 21 25.19 -2.85 -5.62
C THR A 21 24.43 -3.79 -6.55
N VAL A 22 24.69 -3.72 -7.85
CA VAL A 22 24.04 -4.62 -8.83
C VAL A 22 24.38 -6.08 -8.52
N ILE A 23 25.63 -6.37 -8.17
CA ILE A 23 26.10 -7.71 -7.82
C ILE A 23 25.36 -8.21 -6.57
N ASP A 24 25.30 -7.40 -5.51
CA ASP A 24 24.59 -7.77 -4.28
C ASP A 24 23.11 -8.04 -4.54
N ARG A 25 22.44 -7.22 -5.37
CA ARG A 25 21.04 -7.46 -5.74
C ARG A 25 20.84 -8.77 -6.47
N THR A 26 21.78 -9.13 -7.37
CA THR A 26 21.71 -10.40 -8.09
C THR A 26 21.87 -11.59 -7.14
N ILE A 27 22.84 -11.54 -6.23
CA ILE A 27 23.04 -12.60 -5.24
C ILE A 27 21.86 -12.67 -4.25
N GLN A 28 21.37 -11.54 -3.77
CA GLN A 28 20.18 -11.50 -2.89
C GLN A 28 18.95 -12.08 -3.59
N GLN A 29 18.80 -11.82 -4.91
CA GLN A 29 17.71 -12.38 -5.69
C GLN A 29 17.84 -13.91 -5.84
N ALA A 30 19.03 -14.43 -6.07
CA ALA A 30 19.28 -15.87 -6.12
C ALA A 30 18.95 -16.54 -4.78
N ILE A 31 19.41 -15.97 -3.66
CA ILE A 31 19.06 -16.44 -2.32
C ILE A 31 17.54 -16.42 -2.11
N THR A 32 16.87 -15.35 -2.53
CA THR A 32 15.41 -15.23 -2.40
C THR A 32 14.69 -16.32 -3.17
N GLN A 33 15.14 -16.65 -4.39
CA GLN A 33 14.55 -17.71 -5.22
C GLN A 33 14.67 -19.09 -4.58
N GLU A 34 15.78 -19.37 -3.91
CA GLU A 34 16.00 -20.63 -3.20
C GLU A 34 15.22 -20.70 -1.87
N LEU A 35 15.05 -19.59 -1.17
CA LEU A 35 14.36 -19.57 0.11
C LEU A 35 12.83 -19.50 -0.02
N VAL A 36 12.29 -18.87 -1.06
CA VAL A 36 10.82 -18.75 -1.24
C VAL A 36 10.12 -20.10 -1.25
N PRO A 37 10.57 -21.14 -1.98
CA PRO A 37 9.92 -22.45 -1.95
C PRO A 37 9.92 -23.12 -0.56
N ILE A 38 10.92 -22.82 0.27
CA ILE A 38 11.05 -23.34 1.62
C ILE A 38 10.06 -22.65 2.57
N TYR A 39 9.94 -21.32 2.48
CA TYR A 39 9.15 -20.55 3.44
C TYR A 39 7.70 -20.31 3.03
N GLU A 40 7.39 -20.32 1.74
CA GLU A 40 6.01 -20.07 1.26
C GLU A 40 4.97 -21.03 1.88
N PRO A 41 5.23 -22.35 2.02
CA PRO A 41 4.32 -23.26 2.69
C PRO A 41 4.19 -23.04 4.20
N LEU A 42 5.16 -22.37 4.82
CA LEU A 42 5.22 -22.12 6.26
C LEU A 42 4.51 -20.83 6.68
N PHE A 43 4.24 -19.95 5.73
CA PHE A 43 3.57 -18.68 6.02
C PHE A 43 2.08 -18.90 6.28
N ALA A 44 1.56 -18.19 7.29
CA ALA A 44 0.13 -18.20 7.60
C ALA A 44 -0.71 -17.71 6.41
N ASP A 45 -1.91 -18.27 6.24
CA ASP A 45 -2.84 -17.88 5.17
C ASP A 45 -3.28 -16.43 5.23
N GLY A 46 -3.29 -15.83 6.41
CA GLY A 46 -3.59 -14.42 6.63
C GLY A 46 -2.48 -13.45 6.22
N SER A 47 -1.30 -13.93 5.80
CA SER A 47 -0.19 -13.12 5.32
C SER A 47 -0.22 -12.96 3.80
N PHE A 48 -0.25 -11.73 3.30
CA PHE A 48 -0.44 -11.42 1.88
C PHE A 48 0.70 -10.59 1.25
N GLY A 49 1.40 -9.76 2.02
CA GLY A 49 2.43 -8.87 1.50
C GLY A 49 3.70 -9.61 1.08
N TYR A 50 4.28 -9.22 -0.06
CA TYR A 50 5.53 -9.78 -0.61
C TYR A 50 5.52 -11.28 -0.87
N ARG A 51 4.35 -11.86 -1.12
CA ARG A 51 4.20 -13.28 -1.42
C ARG A 51 3.72 -13.49 -2.86
N PRO A 52 4.19 -14.54 -3.55
CA PRO A 52 3.74 -14.88 -4.90
C PRO A 52 2.22 -15.15 -4.94
N GLY A 53 1.54 -14.66 -5.97
CA GLY A 53 0.11 -14.93 -6.18
C GLY A 53 -0.83 -14.28 -5.17
N ARG A 54 -0.34 -13.47 -4.22
CA ARG A 54 -1.15 -12.78 -3.20
C ARG A 54 -1.09 -11.26 -3.37
N SER A 55 -2.19 -10.59 -3.10
CA SER A 55 -2.33 -9.16 -3.33
C SER A 55 -3.00 -8.42 -2.16
N ALA A 56 -2.92 -7.08 -2.20
CA ALA A 56 -3.66 -6.23 -1.26
C ALA A 56 -5.19 -6.36 -1.40
N LYS A 57 -5.66 -6.79 -2.58
CA LYS A 57 -7.09 -7.05 -2.82
C LYS A 57 -7.55 -8.28 -2.05
N ASP A 58 -6.73 -9.33 -2.05
CA ASP A 58 -7.03 -10.58 -1.31
C ASP A 58 -7.02 -10.31 0.20
N ALA A 59 -6.08 -9.48 0.67
CA ALA A 59 -6.02 -9.10 2.07
C ALA A 59 -7.29 -8.38 2.55
N ILE A 60 -7.79 -7.38 1.81
CA ILE A 60 -9.04 -6.69 2.21
C ILE A 60 -10.27 -7.57 2.02
N GLN A 61 -10.26 -8.48 1.05
CA GLN A 61 -11.33 -9.46 0.87
C GLN A 61 -11.37 -10.41 2.06
N LYS A 62 -10.22 -10.85 2.58
CA LYS A 62 -10.11 -11.67 3.79
C LYS A 62 -10.64 -10.96 5.03
N VAL A 63 -10.36 -9.66 5.17
CA VAL A 63 -10.96 -8.84 6.24
C VAL A 63 -12.48 -8.78 6.12
N LYS A 64 -13.02 -8.67 4.90
CA LYS A 64 -14.47 -8.69 4.63
C LYS A 64 -15.07 -10.03 5.04
N GLU A 65 -14.46 -11.16 4.65
CA GLU A 65 -14.91 -12.51 5.02
C GLU A 65 -15.01 -12.69 6.54
N TYR A 66 -14.00 -12.25 7.29
CA TYR A 66 -14.05 -12.27 8.75
C TYR A 66 -15.13 -11.35 9.32
N ALA A 67 -15.35 -10.18 8.71
CA ALA A 67 -16.43 -9.29 9.13
C ALA A 67 -17.82 -9.91 8.93
N GLU A 68 -18.02 -10.68 7.85
CA GLU A 68 -19.23 -11.46 7.58
C GLU A 68 -19.46 -12.58 8.62
N GLN A 69 -18.37 -13.12 9.18
CA GLN A 69 -18.39 -14.08 10.29
C GLN A 69 -18.61 -13.44 11.67
N GLY A 70 -18.87 -12.12 11.70
CA GLY A 70 -19.15 -11.38 12.93
C GLY A 70 -17.93 -10.74 13.61
N TYR A 71 -16.73 -10.81 13.03
CA TYR A 71 -15.54 -10.14 13.53
C TYR A 71 -15.55 -8.66 13.10
N THR A 72 -16.28 -7.82 13.84
CA THR A 72 -16.58 -6.44 13.46
C THR A 72 -15.68 -5.38 14.09
N TYR A 73 -14.73 -5.78 14.93
CA TYR A 73 -13.72 -4.92 15.54
C TYR A 73 -12.33 -5.29 15.06
N ALA A 74 -11.59 -4.30 14.59
CA ALA A 74 -10.23 -4.44 14.13
C ALA A 74 -9.25 -3.81 15.12
N VAL A 75 -8.13 -4.50 15.34
CA VAL A 75 -6.91 -3.98 15.95
C VAL A 75 -5.94 -3.68 14.83
N SER A 76 -5.73 -2.42 14.50
CA SER A 76 -4.71 -2.01 13.54
C SER A 76 -3.41 -1.75 14.29
N LEU A 77 -2.35 -2.47 13.95
CA LEU A 77 -1.02 -2.32 14.51
C LEU A 77 -0.10 -1.63 13.49
N ASP A 78 0.60 -0.58 13.91
CA ASP A 78 1.60 0.14 13.12
C ASP A 78 2.97 -0.05 13.79
N LEU A 79 3.91 -0.63 13.07
CA LEU A 79 5.26 -0.86 13.57
C LEU A 79 6.15 0.36 13.28
N SER A 80 6.89 0.81 14.30
CA SER A 80 7.81 1.94 14.14
C SER A 80 9.08 1.47 13.45
N LYS A 81 9.35 2.02 12.24
CA LYS A 81 10.60 1.74 11.50
C LYS A 81 10.92 0.24 11.36
N TYR A 82 9.93 -0.57 11.09
CA TYR A 82 10.00 -2.04 11.12
C TYR A 82 11.28 -2.61 10.48
N PHE A 83 11.62 -2.19 9.27
CA PHE A 83 12.83 -2.66 8.58
C PHE A 83 14.13 -2.21 9.25
N ASP A 84 14.12 -1.10 9.96
CA ASP A 84 15.32 -0.54 10.62
C ASP A 84 15.55 -1.12 12.01
N THR A 85 14.59 -1.87 12.58
CA THR A 85 14.62 -2.39 13.95
C THR A 85 14.54 -3.91 14.05
N LEU A 86 14.70 -4.62 12.93
CA LEU A 86 14.75 -6.09 12.92
C LEU A 86 15.97 -6.59 13.70
N ASN A 87 15.73 -7.38 14.74
CA ASN A 87 16.81 -7.98 15.52
C ASN A 87 17.50 -9.10 14.73
N HIS A 88 18.80 -8.95 14.45
CA HIS A 88 19.56 -9.88 13.62
C HIS A 88 19.65 -11.29 14.25
N GLU A 89 19.82 -11.42 15.57
CA GLU A 89 19.93 -12.72 16.22
C GLU A 89 18.63 -13.52 16.14
N ILE A 90 17.50 -12.87 16.42
CA ILE A 90 16.18 -13.51 16.29
C ILE A 90 16.00 -13.96 14.84
N LEU A 91 16.26 -13.09 13.85
CA LEU A 91 16.10 -13.42 12.44
C LEU A 91 16.99 -14.59 12.00
N LEU A 92 18.27 -14.59 12.40
CA LEU A 92 19.20 -15.67 12.07
C LEU A 92 18.80 -17.00 12.73
N ASN A 93 18.27 -16.97 13.95
CA ASN A 93 17.75 -18.15 14.61
C ASN A 93 16.50 -18.71 13.90
N LEU A 94 15.62 -17.84 13.40
CA LEU A 94 14.47 -18.24 12.58
C LEU A 94 14.90 -18.85 11.24
N LEU A 95 15.93 -18.31 10.61
CA LEU A 95 16.49 -18.89 9.39
C LEU A 95 17.06 -20.29 9.63
N ARG A 96 17.83 -20.49 10.70
CA ARG A 96 18.41 -21.80 11.04
C ARG A 96 17.38 -22.91 11.31
N LYS A 97 16.14 -22.57 11.65
CA LYS A 97 15.07 -23.58 11.79
C LYS A 97 14.83 -24.38 10.49
N ASN A 98 14.95 -23.71 9.35
CA ASN A 98 14.57 -24.29 8.05
C ASN A 98 15.70 -24.31 7.02
N VAL A 99 16.74 -23.50 7.19
CA VAL A 99 17.91 -23.44 6.30
C VAL A 99 19.05 -24.21 6.94
N LYS A 100 19.36 -25.40 6.41
CA LYS A 100 20.40 -26.29 6.96
C LYS A 100 21.82 -25.84 6.59
N ASP A 101 22.00 -25.14 5.49
CA ASP A 101 23.34 -24.67 5.07
C ASP A 101 23.72 -23.40 5.81
N GLU A 102 24.59 -23.52 6.80
CA GLU A 102 25.07 -22.41 7.61
C GLU A 102 25.83 -21.36 6.77
N ARG A 103 26.41 -21.75 5.60
CA ARG A 103 27.08 -20.79 4.70
C ARG A 103 26.12 -19.75 4.18
N VAL A 104 24.87 -20.17 3.84
CA VAL A 104 23.80 -19.26 3.39
C VAL A 104 23.38 -18.33 4.53
N VAL A 105 23.22 -18.87 5.75
CA VAL A 105 22.86 -18.06 6.94
C VAL A 105 23.95 -17.04 7.24
N GLN A 106 25.23 -17.42 7.17
CA GLN A 106 26.37 -16.51 7.36
C GLN A 106 26.45 -15.46 6.25
N LEU A 107 26.13 -15.79 5.02
CA LEU A 107 26.06 -14.81 3.93
C LEU A 107 24.96 -13.78 4.20
N ILE A 108 23.77 -14.21 4.60
CA ILE A 108 22.68 -13.30 5.00
C ILE A 108 23.11 -12.42 6.17
N LYS A 109 23.77 -12.98 7.18
CA LYS A 109 24.33 -12.22 8.32
C LYS A 109 25.27 -11.11 7.83
N ARG A 110 26.16 -11.41 6.87
CA ARG A 110 27.08 -10.41 6.27
C ARG A 110 26.30 -9.31 5.56
N TYR A 111 25.22 -9.62 4.84
CA TYR A 111 24.35 -8.60 4.21
C TYR A 111 23.66 -7.72 5.26
N LEU A 112 23.17 -8.27 6.34
CA LEU A 112 22.54 -7.52 7.42
C LEU A 112 23.54 -6.57 8.11
N LYS A 113 24.78 -7.03 8.32
CA LYS A 113 25.86 -6.25 8.94
C LYS A 113 26.65 -5.36 7.98
N SER A 114 26.38 -5.41 6.66
CA SER A 114 27.19 -4.70 5.66
C SER A 114 27.19 -3.18 5.79
N GLY A 115 26.31 -2.64 6.61
CA GLY A 115 26.23 -1.22 6.90
C GLY A 115 25.62 -0.38 5.79
N VAL A 116 25.54 0.91 6.08
CA VAL A 116 24.96 1.92 5.19
C VAL A 116 26.02 2.97 4.89
N MET A 117 26.16 3.28 3.60
CA MET A 117 27.02 4.36 3.14
C MET A 117 26.21 5.66 3.02
N GLU A 118 26.56 6.65 3.80
CA GLU A 118 25.96 7.99 3.78
C GLU A 118 27.09 9.03 3.63
N ASN A 119 27.02 9.86 2.59
CA ASN A 119 28.05 10.87 2.27
C ASN A 119 29.48 10.32 2.17
N GLY A 120 29.66 9.10 1.67
CA GLY A 120 30.97 8.45 1.52
C GLY A 120 31.50 7.75 2.80
N VAL A 121 30.79 7.87 3.92
CA VAL A 121 31.15 7.19 5.17
C VAL A 121 30.30 5.94 5.35
N VAL A 122 30.93 4.81 5.66
CA VAL A 122 30.24 3.55 5.98
C VAL A 122 29.98 3.49 7.47
N MET A 123 28.68 3.35 7.82
CA MET A 123 28.24 3.11 9.19
C MET A 123 27.77 1.67 9.31
N GLU A 124 28.31 0.93 10.26
CA GLU A 124 27.88 -0.42 10.58
C GLU A 124 26.45 -0.44 11.13
N THR A 125 25.73 -1.53 10.88
CA THR A 125 24.35 -1.73 11.37
C THR A 125 24.32 -2.96 12.27
N GLU A 126 23.90 -2.78 13.52
CA GLU A 126 23.73 -3.88 14.48
C GLU A 126 22.32 -4.49 14.43
N GLU A 127 21.36 -3.75 13.90
CA GLU A 127 19.96 -4.15 13.72
C GLU A 127 19.39 -3.64 12.38
N GLY A 128 18.27 -4.20 11.99
CA GLY A 128 17.56 -3.81 10.79
C GLY A 128 18.00 -4.54 9.53
N SER A 129 17.19 -4.37 8.49
CA SER A 129 17.45 -4.84 7.12
C SER A 129 17.27 -3.67 6.17
N PRO A 130 18.22 -3.38 5.25
CA PRO A 130 18.13 -2.22 4.38
C PRO A 130 16.85 -2.21 3.55
N GLN A 131 16.05 -1.15 3.65
CA GLN A 131 14.90 -0.96 2.77
C GLN A 131 15.37 -0.75 1.33
N GLY A 132 15.15 -1.74 0.44
CA GLY A 132 15.54 -1.68 -0.98
C GLY A 132 16.40 -2.84 -1.45
N GLY A 133 16.85 -3.72 -0.56
CA GLY A 133 17.41 -5.02 -0.90
C GLY A 133 16.33 -6.01 -1.37
N ASN A 134 16.68 -6.89 -2.33
CA ASN A 134 15.74 -7.88 -2.86
C ASN A 134 15.35 -8.95 -1.83
N LEU A 135 16.23 -9.23 -0.89
CA LEU A 135 16.03 -10.23 0.18
C LEU A 135 15.21 -9.69 1.36
N SER A 136 15.27 -8.37 1.63
CA SER A 136 14.64 -7.76 2.82
C SER A 136 13.14 -8.04 2.97
N PRO A 137 12.30 -8.06 1.90
CA PRO A 137 10.88 -8.38 2.02
C PRO A 137 10.61 -9.81 2.51
N LEU A 138 11.40 -10.79 2.05
CA LEU A 138 11.30 -12.18 2.49
C LEU A 138 11.72 -12.32 3.94
N LEU A 139 12.85 -11.73 4.33
CA LEU A 139 13.33 -11.74 5.73
C LEU A 139 12.31 -11.11 6.68
N ALA A 140 11.71 -10.01 6.27
CA ALA A 140 10.63 -9.37 7.00
C ALA A 140 9.42 -10.29 7.20
N ASN A 141 9.02 -11.04 6.17
CA ASN A 141 7.93 -12.01 6.28
C ASN A 141 8.30 -13.19 7.20
N ILE A 142 9.52 -13.71 7.11
CA ILE A 142 10.01 -14.77 8.00
C ILE A 142 9.95 -14.34 9.46
N TYR A 143 10.35 -13.09 9.73
CA TYR A 143 10.35 -12.54 11.09
C TYR A 143 8.94 -12.41 11.67
N LEU A 144 8.00 -11.82 10.93
CA LEU A 144 6.61 -11.65 11.39
C LEU A 144 5.77 -12.92 11.31
N ASN A 145 6.22 -13.97 10.63
CA ASN A 145 5.49 -15.23 10.63
C ASN A 145 5.38 -15.84 12.04
N GLU A 146 6.34 -15.61 12.93
CA GLU A 146 6.23 -16.03 14.35
C GLU A 146 5.00 -15.38 15.02
N PHE A 147 4.75 -14.09 14.72
CA PHE A 147 3.54 -13.41 15.17
C PHE A 147 2.28 -14.01 14.55
N ASP A 148 2.28 -14.20 13.23
CA ASP A 148 1.14 -14.76 12.52
C ASP A 148 0.77 -16.15 13.06
N GLN A 149 1.75 -17.03 13.25
CA GLN A 149 1.57 -18.39 13.79
C GLN A 149 1.07 -18.39 15.24
N GLU A 150 1.58 -17.49 16.07
CA GLU A 150 1.15 -17.38 17.47
C GLU A 150 -0.33 -16.99 17.57
N PHE A 151 -0.76 -15.98 16.79
CA PHE A 151 -2.15 -15.53 16.82
C PHE A 151 -3.09 -16.53 16.12
N LEU A 152 -2.62 -17.24 15.10
CA LEU A 152 -3.35 -18.35 14.49
C LEU A 152 -3.60 -19.49 15.51
N LYS A 153 -2.59 -19.88 16.28
CA LYS A 153 -2.73 -20.89 17.37
C LYS A 153 -3.73 -20.46 18.44
N ARG A 154 -3.85 -19.16 18.71
CA ARG A 154 -4.85 -18.60 19.63
C ARG A 154 -6.27 -18.53 19.03
N GLY A 155 -6.46 -18.93 17.77
CA GLY A 155 -7.73 -18.82 17.06
C GLY A 155 -8.13 -17.37 16.74
N VAL A 156 -7.17 -16.45 16.69
CA VAL A 156 -7.41 -15.02 16.39
C VAL A 156 -7.26 -14.77 14.90
N PRO A 157 -8.28 -14.28 14.19
CA PRO A 157 -8.17 -13.87 12.81
C PRO A 157 -7.13 -12.74 12.64
N CYS A 158 -6.08 -13.05 11.89
CA CYS A 158 -4.99 -12.12 11.57
C CYS A 158 -4.93 -11.93 10.05
N VAL A 159 -4.87 -10.69 9.61
CA VAL A 159 -4.63 -10.33 8.21
C VAL A 159 -3.46 -9.35 8.16
N ARG A 160 -2.40 -9.74 7.46
CA ARG A 160 -1.17 -8.95 7.39
C ARG A 160 -0.75 -8.70 5.94
N TYR A 161 -0.36 -7.48 5.66
CA TYR A 161 0.27 -7.10 4.41
C TYR A 161 1.58 -6.37 4.71
N ALA A 162 2.70 -7.07 4.63
CA ALA A 162 4.02 -6.62 5.10
C ALA A 162 3.99 -6.26 6.60
N ASP A 163 4.20 -4.98 6.91
CA ASP A 163 4.14 -4.38 8.25
C ASP A 163 2.75 -3.87 8.67
N ASP A 164 1.81 -3.80 7.74
CA ASP A 164 0.41 -3.45 8.03
C ASP A 164 -0.35 -4.68 8.59
N ILE A 165 -0.54 -4.73 9.91
CA ILE A 165 -1.17 -5.84 10.63
C ILE A 165 -2.57 -5.46 11.09
N VAL A 166 -3.55 -6.34 10.86
CA VAL A 166 -4.91 -6.22 11.38
C VAL A 166 -5.32 -7.52 12.05
N LEU A 167 -5.59 -7.47 13.37
CA LEU A 167 -6.26 -8.54 14.09
C LEU A 167 -7.74 -8.22 14.21
N LEU A 168 -8.59 -9.25 14.21
CA LEU A 168 -10.03 -9.07 14.24
C LEU A 168 -10.67 -9.72 15.46
N ALA A 169 -11.69 -9.07 16.02
CA ALA A 169 -12.43 -9.50 17.19
C ALA A 169 -13.94 -9.32 17.02
N LYS A 170 -14.74 -10.08 17.75
CA LYS A 170 -16.20 -9.98 17.75
C LYS A 170 -16.73 -8.85 18.62
N SER A 171 -15.95 -8.36 19.60
CA SER A 171 -16.37 -7.29 20.50
C SER A 171 -15.26 -6.27 20.73
N LYS A 172 -15.65 -5.05 21.14
CA LYS A 172 -14.72 -3.97 21.48
C LYS A 172 -13.78 -4.38 22.62
N ARG A 173 -14.31 -4.95 23.70
CA ARG A 173 -13.50 -5.42 24.85
C ARG A 173 -12.50 -6.50 24.46
N ALA A 174 -12.87 -7.41 23.54
CA ALA A 174 -11.93 -8.40 23.02
C ALA A 174 -10.82 -7.74 22.17
N SER A 175 -11.17 -6.75 21.35
CA SER A 175 -10.18 -6.03 20.55
C SER A 175 -9.19 -5.21 21.41
N GLU A 176 -9.65 -4.62 22.52
CA GLU A 176 -8.77 -3.90 23.46
C GLU A 176 -7.75 -4.85 24.11
N ARG A 177 -8.20 -6.03 24.58
CA ARG A 177 -7.29 -7.07 25.12
C ARG A 177 -6.32 -7.60 24.05
N LEU A 178 -6.79 -7.74 22.79
CA LEU A 178 -5.92 -8.16 21.69
C LEU A 178 -4.85 -7.10 21.39
N LEU A 179 -5.20 -5.81 21.42
CA LEU A 179 -4.21 -4.74 21.24
C LEU A 179 -3.09 -4.82 22.29
N GLU A 180 -3.45 -5.04 23.53
CA GLU A 180 -2.50 -5.14 24.64
C GLU A 180 -1.61 -6.39 24.51
N SER A 181 -2.19 -7.56 24.32
CA SER A 181 -1.47 -8.82 24.19
C SER A 181 -0.60 -8.89 22.92
N SER A 182 -1.07 -8.33 21.80
CA SER A 182 -0.29 -8.29 20.57
C SER A 182 0.87 -7.30 20.64
N THR A 183 0.66 -6.14 21.27
CA THR A 183 1.74 -5.18 21.55
C THR A 183 2.82 -5.82 22.43
N LYS A 184 2.43 -6.46 23.53
CA LYS A 184 3.33 -7.16 24.42
C LYS A 184 4.14 -8.24 23.68
N TYR A 185 3.52 -9.05 22.86
CA TYR A 185 4.21 -10.08 22.07
C TYR A 185 5.23 -9.47 21.10
N LEU A 186 4.87 -8.42 20.36
CA LEU A 186 5.74 -7.74 19.42
C LEU A 186 6.95 -7.10 20.14
N GLU A 187 6.73 -6.44 21.28
CA GLU A 187 7.78 -5.74 22.02
C GLU A 187 8.68 -6.69 22.83
N GLU A 188 8.10 -7.68 23.53
CA GLU A 188 8.88 -8.57 24.41
C GLU A 188 9.52 -9.75 23.67
N LYS A 189 8.80 -10.40 22.74
CA LYS A 189 9.27 -11.59 22.03
C LYS A 189 10.01 -11.27 20.74
N LEU A 190 9.47 -10.36 19.95
CA LEU A 190 10.05 -10.00 18.66
C LEU A 190 10.94 -8.73 18.72
N LYS A 191 11.05 -8.08 19.87
CA LYS A 191 11.87 -6.87 20.05
C LYS A 191 11.56 -5.75 19.05
N LEU A 192 10.31 -5.69 18.58
CA LEU A 192 9.81 -4.66 17.64
C LEU A 192 9.12 -3.54 18.42
N THR A 193 9.22 -2.31 17.93
CA THR A 193 8.57 -1.16 18.56
C THR A 193 7.21 -0.88 17.93
N VAL A 194 6.13 -0.96 18.73
CA VAL A 194 4.79 -0.63 18.29
C VAL A 194 4.52 0.87 18.40
N ASN A 195 4.06 1.49 17.33
CA ASN A 195 3.65 2.89 17.34
C ASN A 195 2.28 3.06 18.03
N ARG A 196 2.30 3.29 19.33
CA ARG A 196 1.09 3.39 20.18
C ARG A 196 0.14 4.53 19.76
N LYS A 197 0.66 5.59 19.11
CA LYS A 197 -0.16 6.72 18.63
C LYS A 197 -0.99 6.36 17.40
N LYS A 198 -0.50 5.44 16.58
CA LYS A 198 -1.18 4.99 15.35
C LYS A 198 -1.89 3.65 15.53
N SER A 199 -1.41 2.79 16.43
CA SER A 199 -2.06 1.52 16.76
C SER A 199 -3.34 1.75 17.57
N ARG A 200 -4.43 1.12 17.16
CA ARG A 200 -5.74 1.37 17.78
C ARG A 200 -6.75 0.27 17.51
N THR A 201 -7.77 0.20 18.34
CA THR A 201 -8.97 -0.58 18.11
C THR A 201 -10.04 0.26 17.44
N VAL A 202 -10.75 -0.30 16.48
CA VAL A 202 -11.77 0.42 15.70
C VAL A 202 -12.78 -0.57 15.13
N SER A 203 -14.07 -0.17 15.03
CA SER A 203 -15.02 -0.94 14.25
C SER A 203 -14.63 -0.95 12.76
N VAL A 204 -14.70 -2.09 12.10
CA VAL A 204 -14.41 -2.22 10.66
C VAL A 204 -15.34 -1.37 9.79
N PHE A 205 -16.51 -0.98 10.31
CA PHE A 205 -17.48 -0.11 9.64
C PHE A 205 -17.29 1.39 9.94
N ALA A 206 -16.35 1.74 10.81
CA ALA A 206 -16.03 3.13 11.13
C ALA A 206 -15.24 3.78 9.98
N ILE A 207 -15.93 4.22 8.95
CA ILE A 207 -15.40 4.73 7.67
C ILE A 207 -14.27 5.76 7.81
N ARG A 208 -14.34 6.62 8.82
CA ARG A 208 -13.33 7.67 9.06
C ARG A 208 -12.08 7.11 9.75
N ASN A 209 -12.25 6.04 10.50
CA ASN A 209 -11.25 5.52 11.42
C ASN A 209 -10.62 4.21 10.93
N PHE A 210 -11.40 3.29 10.33
CA PHE A 210 -10.86 2.08 9.75
C PHE A 210 -10.36 2.33 8.32
N LYS A 211 -9.08 2.12 8.12
CA LYS A 211 -8.44 2.16 6.81
C LYS A 211 -7.40 1.04 6.74
N TYR A 212 -7.59 0.12 5.82
CA TYR A 212 -6.62 -0.93 5.54
C TYR A 212 -6.27 -0.96 4.05
N LEU A 213 -4.99 -0.81 3.72
CA LEU A 213 -4.47 -0.78 2.34
C LEU A 213 -5.21 0.21 1.40
N GLY A 214 -5.71 1.31 1.96
CA GLY A 214 -6.46 2.31 1.20
C GLY A 214 -7.95 2.04 1.06
N PHE A 215 -8.43 0.89 1.53
CA PHE A 215 -9.83 0.49 1.54
C PHE A 215 -10.49 0.73 2.90
N ALA A 216 -11.81 0.60 2.93
CA ALA A 216 -12.67 0.52 4.10
C ALA A 216 -13.81 -0.47 3.81
N LEU A 217 -14.57 -0.86 4.85
CA LEU A 217 -15.77 -1.66 4.67
C LEU A 217 -17.03 -0.79 4.81
N GLY A 218 -18.08 -1.20 4.13
CA GLY A 218 -19.44 -0.68 4.28
C GLY A 218 -20.41 -1.82 4.51
N ARG A 219 -21.60 -1.48 5.05
CA ARG A 219 -22.71 -2.41 5.23
C ARG A 219 -23.99 -1.79 4.68
N ASN A 220 -24.77 -2.58 3.98
CA ASN A 220 -26.12 -2.22 3.49
C ASN A 220 -27.06 -3.42 3.68
N GLY A 221 -28.29 -3.31 3.17
CA GLY A 221 -29.28 -4.38 3.25
C GLY A 221 -28.89 -5.69 2.55
N THR A 222 -27.96 -5.64 1.60
CA THR A 222 -27.45 -6.82 0.86
C THR A 222 -26.20 -7.45 1.48
N GLY A 223 -25.63 -6.85 2.54
CA GLY A 223 -24.48 -7.39 3.24
C GLY A 223 -23.30 -6.42 3.38
N ILE A 224 -22.10 -7.00 3.56
CA ILE A 224 -20.86 -6.25 3.73
C ILE A 224 -20.16 -6.11 2.38
N TYR A 225 -19.69 -4.90 2.08
CA TYR A 225 -18.99 -4.62 0.83
C TYR A 225 -17.70 -3.81 1.07
N VAL A 226 -16.73 -4.00 0.16
CA VAL A 226 -15.50 -3.22 0.14
C VAL A 226 -15.76 -1.87 -0.51
N ARG A 227 -15.23 -0.81 0.07
CA ARG A 227 -15.29 0.55 -0.47
C ARG A 227 -13.92 1.23 -0.43
N VAL A 228 -13.73 2.23 -1.26
CA VAL A 228 -12.52 3.06 -1.21
C VAL A 228 -12.58 3.98 0.02
N HIS A 229 -11.49 4.03 0.79
CA HIS A 229 -11.43 4.93 1.94
C HIS A 229 -11.46 6.40 1.50
N PRO A 230 -12.17 7.31 2.21
CA PRO A 230 -12.32 8.71 1.81
C PRO A 230 -11.00 9.47 1.59
N LYS A 231 -9.94 9.15 2.35
CA LYS A 231 -8.60 9.74 2.12
C LYS A 231 -8.00 9.31 0.79
N SER A 232 -8.19 8.04 0.38
CA SER A 232 -7.70 7.52 -0.91
C SER A 232 -8.45 8.16 -2.08
N TRP A 233 -9.77 8.33 -1.93
CA TRP A 233 -10.61 9.00 -2.91
C TRP A 233 -10.24 10.47 -3.09
N ARG A 234 -10.03 11.21 -2.00
CA ARG A 234 -9.56 12.60 -2.04
C ARG A 234 -8.21 12.74 -2.75
N LYS A 235 -7.27 11.82 -2.49
CA LYS A 235 -5.96 11.79 -3.16
C LYS A 235 -6.13 11.57 -4.67
N PHE A 236 -7.01 10.67 -5.08
CA PHE A 236 -7.34 10.45 -6.50
C PHE A 236 -7.90 11.72 -7.15
N LYS A 237 -8.93 12.33 -6.56
CA LYS A 237 -9.56 13.57 -7.07
C LYS A 237 -8.56 14.72 -7.14
N SER A 238 -7.68 14.86 -6.14
CA SER A 238 -6.61 15.88 -6.13
C SER A 238 -5.63 15.67 -7.29
N ARG A 239 -5.19 14.45 -7.55
CA ARG A 239 -4.27 14.16 -8.66
C ARG A 239 -4.92 14.38 -10.02
N GLN A 240 -6.20 13.98 -10.18
CA GLN A 240 -6.96 14.28 -11.39
C GLN A 240 -7.12 15.80 -11.61
N LYS A 241 -7.33 16.58 -10.53
CA LYS A 241 -7.37 18.04 -10.56
C LYS A 241 -6.06 18.64 -11.07
N GLU A 242 -4.94 18.10 -10.63
CA GLU A 242 -3.61 18.54 -11.05
C GLU A 242 -3.37 18.22 -12.54
N LEU A 243 -3.64 16.99 -12.98
CA LEU A 243 -3.46 16.54 -14.36
C LEU A 243 -4.37 17.27 -15.35
N SER A 244 -5.58 17.67 -14.93
CA SER A 244 -6.54 18.47 -15.71
C SER A 244 -6.46 19.97 -15.41
N SER A 245 -5.30 20.47 -14.97
CA SER A 245 -5.14 21.89 -14.65
C SER A 245 -5.09 22.75 -15.90
N ARG A 246 -6.03 23.72 -16.02
CA ARG A 246 -6.07 24.71 -17.11
C ARG A 246 -4.78 25.51 -17.23
N LYS A 247 -4.07 25.76 -16.11
CA LYS A 247 -2.81 26.54 -16.12
C LYS A 247 -1.67 25.73 -16.76
N ARG A 248 -1.60 24.43 -16.51
CA ARG A 248 -0.53 23.52 -16.99
C ARG A 248 -0.84 22.87 -18.35
N CYS A 249 -2.09 22.91 -18.81
CA CYS A 249 -2.52 22.28 -20.04
C CYS A 249 -2.07 23.11 -21.25
N GLN A 250 -0.94 22.76 -21.86
CA GLN A 250 -0.48 23.34 -23.12
C GLN A 250 -1.12 22.65 -24.32
N SER A 251 -1.25 21.32 -24.28
CA SER A 251 -1.98 20.49 -25.26
C SER A 251 -2.90 19.51 -24.54
N ILE A 252 -4.11 19.34 -25.09
CA ILE A 252 -5.11 18.45 -24.49
C ILE A 252 -4.75 16.96 -24.64
N LYS A 253 -4.17 16.54 -25.78
CA LYS A 253 -3.86 15.14 -26.06
C LYS A 253 -2.93 14.53 -25.02
N PRO A 254 -1.73 15.06 -24.72
CA PRO A 254 -0.85 14.55 -23.67
C PRO A 254 -1.49 14.58 -22.27
N SER A 255 -2.35 15.58 -22.01
CA SER A 255 -3.04 15.67 -20.72
C SER A 255 -4.08 14.56 -20.56
N LEU A 256 -4.83 14.23 -21.60
CA LEU A 256 -5.79 13.12 -21.62
C LEU A 256 -5.09 11.77 -21.41
N GLU A 257 -3.95 11.54 -22.07
CA GLU A 257 -3.19 10.30 -21.87
C GLU A 257 -2.68 10.16 -20.43
N LYS A 258 -2.16 11.23 -19.83
CA LYS A 258 -1.75 11.21 -18.41
C LYS A 258 -2.93 10.93 -17.46
N ILE A 259 -4.09 11.55 -17.71
CA ILE A 259 -5.33 11.31 -16.96
C ILE A 259 -5.74 9.84 -17.08
N LYS A 260 -5.76 9.30 -18.30
CA LYS A 260 -6.14 7.92 -18.62
C LYS A 260 -5.22 6.90 -17.97
N ILE A 261 -3.89 7.07 -18.09
CA ILE A 261 -2.88 6.19 -17.48
C ILE A 261 -3.06 6.16 -15.95
N TYR A 262 -3.18 7.34 -15.32
CA TYR A 262 -3.36 7.41 -13.87
C TYR A 262 -4.70 6.80 -13.41
N ALA A 263 -5.80 7.10 -14.11
CA ALA A 263 -7.12 6.55 -13.79
C ALA A 263 -7.14 5.03 -13.95
N ARG A 264 -6.55 4.48 -15.01
CA ARG A 264 -6.46 3.03 -15.24
C ARG A 264 -5.67 2.33 -14.15
N GLY A 265 -4.47 2.84 -13.80
CA GLY A 265 -3.66 2.26 -12.70
C GLY A 265 -4.41 2.30 -11.36
N TRP A 266 -5.13 3.39 -11.09
CA TRP A 266 -5.91 3.53 -9.88
C TRP A 266 -7.12 2.56 -9.85
N LEU A 267 -7.85 2.43 -10.96
CA LEU A 267 -8.96 1.48 -11.10
C LEU A 267 -8.50 0.03 -11.02
N ASN A 268 -7.34 -0.29 -11.59
CA ASN A 268 -6.76 -1.63 -11.47
C ASN A 268 -6.52 -2.02 -10.00
N TYR A 269 -6.15 -1.08 -9.14
CA TYR A 269 -5.97 -1.33 -7.71
C TYR A 269 -7.30 -1.35 -6.95
N TYR A 270 -8.15 -0.34 -7.15
CA TYR A 270 -9.37 -0.16 -6.35
C TYR A 270 -10.63 -0.80 -6.97
N GLY A 271 -10.54 -1.45 -8.12
CA GLY A 271 -11.69 -1.95 -8.90
C GLY A 271 -12.59 -2.98 -8.20
N ILE A 272 -12.09 -3.62 -7.13
CA ILE A 272 -12.90 -4.52 -6.29
C ILE A 272 -13.89 -3.77 -5.37
N ALA A 273 -13.69 -2.46 -5.20
CA ALA A 273 -14.52 -1.66 -4.30
C ALA A 273 -15.82 -1.21 -5.00
N SER A 274 -16.91 -1.18 -4.24
CA SER A 274 -18.16 -0.58 -4.70
C SER A 274 -18.01 0.94 -4.76
N MET A 275 -18.08 1.51 -5.98
CA MET A 275 -17.84 2.94 -6.20
C MET A 275 -18.65 3.56 -7.35
N LYS A 276 -19.77 2.93 -7.77
CA LYS A 276 -20.57 3.38 -8.91
C LYS A 276 -20.90 4.88 -8.86
N ASN A 277 -21.55 5.32 -7.79
CA ASN A 277 -21.94 6.74 -7.61
C ASN A 277 -20.75 7.69 -7.60
N ASN A 278 -19.65 7.27 -7.00
CA ASN A 278 -18.42 8.07 -6.97
C ASN A 278 -17.78 8.23 -8.35
N ILE A 279 -17.87 7.20 -9.20
CA ILE A 279 -17.37 7.24 -10.58
C ILE A 279 -18.24 8.17 -11.43
N GLU A 280 -19.55 8.11 -11.29
CA GLU A 280 -20.48 9.00 -11.98
C GLU A 280 -20.22 10.47 -11.63
N GLU A 281 -20.10 10.79 -10.33
CA GLU A 281 -19.76 12.14 -9.86
C GLU A 281 -18.41 12.62 -10.44
N ILE A 282 -17.37 11.79 -10.40
CA ILE A 282 -16.06 12.23 -10.85
C ILE A 282 -15.96 12.34 -12.37
N ASN A 283 -16.70 11.52 -13.11
CA ASN A 283 -16.77 11.62 -14.57
C ASN A 283 -17.38 12.97 -14.98
N GLY A 284 -18.53 13.33 -14.44
CA GLY A 284 -19.15 14.64 -14.70
C GLY A 284 -18.21 15.80 -14.40
N TRP A 285 -17.57 15.77 -13.21
CA TRP A 285 -16.61 16.77 -12.81
C TRP A 285 -15.37 16.81 -13.73
N LEU A 286 -14.84 15.67 -14.16
CA LEU A 286 -13.67 15.58 -15.04
C LEU A 286 -13.99 16.07 -16.45
N TYR A 287 -15.17 15.77 -16.99
CA TYR A 287 -15.63 16.30 -18.28
C TYR A 287 -15.65 17.84 -18.30
N HIS A 288 -16.16 18.48 -17.23
CA HIS A 288 -16.11 19.93 -17.11
C HIS A 288 -14.68 20.47 -17.14
N ARG A 289 -13.77 19.83 -16.45
CA ARG A 289 -12.36 20.23 -16.41
C ARG A 289 -11.66 20.07 -17.76
N ILE A 290 -11.89 18.97 -18.44
CA ILE A 290 -11.36 18.72 -19.79
C ILE A 290 -11.91 19.75 -20.77
N ARG A 291 -13.21 20.03 -20.73
CA ARG A 291 -13.82 21.06 -21.53
C ARG A 291 -13.20 22.45 -21.31
N MET A 292 -12.96 22.83 -20.07
CA MET A 292 -12.25 24.10 -19.76
C MET A 292 -10.85 24.16 -20.41
N CYS A 293 -10.11 23.04 -20.47
CA CYS A 293 -8.82 22.98 -21.13
C CYS A 293 -8.95 23.13 -22.64
N ILE A 294 -9.91 22.46 -23.23
CA ILE A 294 -10.21 22.54 -24.69
C ILE A 294 -10.62 23.97 -25.06
N TRP A 295 -11.54 24.58 -24.30
CA TRP A 295 -11.97 25.96 -24.52
C TRP A 295 -10.83 26.97 -24.41
N LYS A 296 -9.87 26.75 -23.52
CA LYS A 296 -8.65 27.59 -23.46
C LYS A 296 -7.82 27.49 -24.73
N GLN A 297 -7.72 26.31 -25.35
CA GLN A 297 -6.94 26.11 -26.57
C GLN A 297 -7.64 26.71 -27.81
N TRP A 298 -8.95 26.55 -27.88
CA TRP A 298 -9.71 27.03 -29.03
C TRP A 298 -10.02 28.54 -28.99
N LYS A 299 -9.77 29.20 -27.90
CA LYS A 299 -9.90 30.66 -27.63
C LYS A 299 -11.12 31.34 -28.26
N LEU A 300 -11.15 31.47 -29.61
CA LEU A 300 -12.14 32.20 -30.36
C LEU A 300 -13.41 31.39 -30.63
N PRO A 301 -14.62 32.01 -30.56
CA PRO A 301 -15.89 31.35 -30.89
C PRO A 301 -15.89 30.69 -32.27
N LYS A 302 -15.33 31.34 -33.29
CA LYS A 302 -15.20 30.79 -34.64
C LYS A 302 -14.40 29.48 -34.67
N THR A 303 -13.32 29.39 -33.91
CA THR A 303 -12.49 28.17 -33.78
C THR A 303 -13.24 27.06 -33.03
N LYS A 304 -13.96 27.41 -31.95
CA LYS A 304 -14.79 26.47 -31.20
C LYS A 304 -15.88 25.88 -32.10
N LYS A 305 -16.66 26.72 -32.79
CA LYS A 305 -17.70 26.31 -33.71
C LYS A 305 -17.16 25.34 -34.77
N ARG A 306 -16.09 25.74 -35.50
CA ARG A 306 -15.47 24.92 -36.55
C ARG A 306 -15.03 23.54 -36.01
N ASN A 307 -14.40 23.49 -34.84
CA ASN A 307 -13.94 22.23 -34.28
C ASN A 307 -15.08 21.34 -33.79
N LEU A 308 -16.16 21.90 -33.25
CA LEU A 308 -17.34 21.16 -32.85
C LEU A 308 -18.04 20.54 -34.07
N ILE A 309 -18.20 21.29 -35.18
CA ILE A 309 -18.75 20.78 -36.42
C ILE A 309 -17.89 19.62 -36.98
N LYS A 310 -16.55 19.76 -36.96
CA LYS A 310 -15.61 18.67 -37.34
C LYS A 310 -15.78 17.42 -36.51
N MET A 311 -16.26 17.54 -35.26
CA MET A 311 -16.55 16.43 -34.35
C MET A 311 -17.96 15.86 -34.53
N GLY A 312 -18.73 16.33 -35.54
CA GLY A 312 -20.09 15.85 -35.84
C GLY A 312 -21.20 16.53 -35.04
N VAL A 313 -20.91 17.63 -34.33
CA VAL A 313 -21.94 18.41 -33.63
C VAL A 313 -22.71 19.25 -34.66
N HIS A 314 -24.06 19.15 -34.66
CA HIS A 314 -24.92 19.95 -35.54
C HIS A 314 -24.62 21.44 -35.39
N GLU A 315 -24.63 22.19 -36.49
CA GLU A 315 -24.17 23.59 -36.57
C GLU A 315 -24.86 24.51 -35.55
N TYR A 316 -26.17 24.37 -35.37
CA TYR A 316 -26.96 25.11 -34.42
C TYR A 316 -26.41 24.98 -33.00
N TYR A 317 -26.19 23.75 -32.49
CA TYR A 317 -25.65 23.48 -31.16
C TYR A 317 -24.18 23.87 -31.06
N ALA A 318 -23.41 23.71 -32.13
CA ALA A 318 -22.01 24.15 -32.17
C ALA A 318 -21.92 25.66 -32.02
N ASN A 319 -22.80 26.43 -32.64
CA ASN A 319 -22.87 27.88 -32.52
C ASN A 319 -23.26 28.34 -31.10
N MET A 320 -24.31 27.73 -30.54
CA MET A 320 -24.71 28.00 -29.16
C MET A 320 -23.56 27.71 -28.17
N ALA A 321 -22.96 26.54 -28.26
CA ALA A 321 -21.87 26.12 -27.34
C ALA A 321 -20.60 27.01 -27.49
N ALA A 322 -20.28 27.45 -28.71
CA ALA A 322 -19.12 28.29 -28.98
C ALA A 322 -19.25 29.69 -28.35
N ASN A 323 -20.47 30.22 -28.25
CA ASN A 323 -20.76 31.53 -27.70
C ASN A 323 -21.06 31.52 -26.18
N CYS A 324 -21.26 30.33 -25.55
CA CYS A 324 -21.35 30.22 -24.12
C CYS A 324 -20.00 30.56 -23.44
N ARG A 325 -20.06 31.36 -22.38
CA ARG A 325 -18.91 31.72 -21.52
C ARG A 325 -18.44 30.56 -20.62
#